data_4f911c580e9488b4d43a6d8813402a17
#
_entry.id   4f911c580e9488b4d43a6d8813402a17
#
_cell.length_a   1.000
_cell.length_b   1.000
_cell.length_c   1.000
_cell.angle_alpha   90.00
_cell.angle_beta   90.00
_cell.angle_gamma   90.00
#
_symmetry.space_group_name_H-M   'P 1'
#
loop_
_entity.id
_entity.type
_entity.pdbx_description
1 polymer ?
#
loop_
_entity_poly.entity_id
_entity_poly.type
_entity_poly.pdbx_seq_one_letter_code
_entity_poly.pdbx_strand_id
1 'polypeptide(L)'
;MLIKPFSKLQIDSYFRPPYSNTTNSLSHMIKNSALLPLLLFLFLPASFVAQSSGDHSEGPFDQLIIRGATLINGNGAPPTGPVDIVIEGNRISAIKVVGYPGVEIDQAKRPQLEKGGKEIEAKGMYVLPGFIDMHGHIGGEAQGAESDYVFRLWMAHGITTVREPSGRGIDYALNLKKLSSQNKITAPRIVSYTGFGQVSDSFNPLNDQPINTPEKAREWVRANAKMGADGIKFFGAEPEIMEAALDENRKLGLGSACHHAQMSVARWNVLHSARAGLTSMEHWYGLPEALFEDRTVQDYPLDYNYNNEQHRFEEAGKLWEQAAPPYSEKWNSVMNELIELDFTLDPTFNIYEASRDLHRARRAEWHEQYTLPSLWRFYQPSKISHGSYWHYWGTEQEIAWKKNYKLWMTFVNEYKNRGGRVTAGSDSGFIFQLYGFAYIRELELLREAGFHPLEVIRAATLNGAEALKMDDKIGSIQVGKLADLVLVEENPLENLKVLYGTGAIKLTEDNEVVRVGGVKYTIKDGIIYDSKKLLEEVRDMVQTAKEKENFKIRQPGE
;
A
#
# COMPACT_ATOMS: atom_id res chain seq x y z
N MET A 1 -13.30 -52.58 26.80
CA MET A 1 -12.33 -52.27 25.77
C MET A 1 -12.02 -50.78 25.89
N LEU A 2 -10.88 -50.46 26.45
CA LEU A 2 -10.48 -49.10 26.89
C LEU A 2 -10.03 -48.28 25.69
N ILE A 3 -10.66 -47.10 25.51
CA ILE A 3 -10.24 -46.09 24.51
C ILE A 3 -9.22 -45.20 25.22
N LYS A 4 -7.99 -45.22 24.70
CA LYS A 4 -6.91 -44.29 25.10
C LYS A 4 -7.17 -42.88 24.55
N PRO A 5 -6.81 -41.81 25.25
CA PRO A 5 -6.94 -40.45 24.73
C PRO A 5 -5.88 -40.17 23.72
N PHE A 6 -6.26 -39.52 22.61
CA PHE A 6 -5.38 -38.98 21.60
C PHE A 6 -4.57 -37.80 22.14
N SER A 7 -3.28 -37.87 21.98
CA SER A 7 -2.28 -36.85 22.31
C SER A 7 -2.46 -35.60 21.46
N LYS A 8 -2.18 -34.45 22.07
CA LYS A 8 -2.03 -33.12 21.47
C LYS A 8 -1.21 -33.23 20.17
N LEU A 9 -1.84 -32.92 19.03
CA LEU A 9 -1.12 -32.61 17.82
C LEU A 9 -0.68 -31.15 17.90
N GLN A 10 0.63 -30.96 17.78
CA GLN A 10 1.33 -29.70 17.66
C GLN A 10 0.77 -28.87 16.49
N ILE A 11 0.27 -27.69 16.81
CA ILE A 11 0.13 -26.58 15.88
C ILE A 11 1.38 -25.70 16.12
N ASP A 12 2.50 -26.14 15.55
CA ASP A 12 3.71 -25.33 15.47
C ASP A 12 4.36 -25.58 14.12
N SER A 13 4.51 -24.51 13.37
CA SER A 13 5.42 -24.38 12.22
C SER A 13 4.82 -23.84 10.93
N TYR A 14 4.56 -22.55 10.86
CA TYR A 14 4.50 -21.88 9.56
C TYR A 14 5.21 -20.52 9.50
N PHE A 15 5.95 -20.10 10.55
CA PHE A 15 6.80 -18.91 10.49
C PHE A 15 7.97 -18.96 11.48
N ARG A 16 8.91 -19.92 11.30
CA ARG A 16 10.22 -19.81 11.94
C ARG A 16 11.33 -20.18 10.95
N PRO A 17 12.32 -19.30 10.72
CA PRO A 17 13.57 -19.71 10.10
C PRO A 17 14.43 -20.49 11.10
N PRO A 18 15.29 -21.40 10.64
CA PRO A 18 16.18 -22.17 11.53
C PRO A 18 17.40 -21.31 11.93
N TYR A 19 17.42 -20.79 13.15
CA TYR A 19 18.67 -20.36 13.77
C TYR A 19 19.10 -21.38 14.79
N SER A 20 20.24 -22.03 14.51
CA SER A 20 20.95 -22.88 15.43
C SER A 20 21.66 -22.03 16.50
N ASN A 21 21.22 -22.12 17.75
CA ASN A 21 21.99 -21.65 18.89
C ASN A 21 22.97 -22.74 19.28
N THR A 22 24.26 -22.50 19.02
CA THR A 22 25.33 -23.20 19.72
C THR A 22 25.91 -22.27 20.79
N THR A 23 25.43 -22.42 22.01
CA THR A 23 26.12 -21.92 23.20
C THR A 23 27.01 -23.04 23.74
N ASN A 24 28.29 -22.92 23.53
CA ASN A 24 29.28 -23.69 24.30
C ASN A 24 29.72 -22.88 25.51
N SER A 25 29.35 -23.39 26.67
CA SER A 25 29.91 -23.00 27.95
C SER A 25 31.34 -23.52 28.08
N LEU A 26 32.27 -22.64 28.39
CA LEU A 26 33.57 -23.01 29.01
C LEU A 26 33.87 -22.02 30.13
N SER A 27 33.54 -22.46 31.34
CA SER A 27 34.15 -21.95 32.57
C SER A 27 35.43 -22.76 32.83
N HIS A 28 36.57 -22.12 32.99
CA HIS A 28 37.50 -22.30 34.11
C HIS A 28 38.77 -21.44 33.99
N MET A 29 38.94 -20.66 35.04
CA MET A 29 40.19 -20.23 35.68
C MET A 29 41.46 -19.98 34.84
N ILE A 30 42.02 -18.79 35.01
CA ILE A 30 43.40 -18.63 35.54
C ILE A 30 43.55 -17.19 36.08
N LYS A 31 44.09 -17.10 37.29
CA LYS A 31 44.56 -15.89 38.00
C LYS A 31 45.95 -15.48 37.49
N ASN A 32 46.17 -14.20 37.50
CA ASN A 32 47.38 -13.46 37.91
C ASN A 32 48.05 -12.55 36.88
N SER A 33 48.18 -11.33 37.36
CA SER A 33 49.31 -10.40 37.27
C SER A 33 49.48 -9.50 36.04
N ALA A 34 49.09 -8.26 36.29
CA ALA A 34 49.79 -6.99 36.03
C ALA A 34 50.71 -6.86 34.81
N LEU A 35 50.30 -5.97 33.92
CA LEU A 35 51.09 -4.84 33.40
C LEU A 35 50.28 -4.05 32.38
N LEU A 36 50.00 -2.80 32.70
CA LEU A 36 49.37 -1.82 31.80
C LEU A 36 50.37 -1.43 30.70
N PRO A 37 49.94 -1.38 29.45
CA PRO A 37 50.30 -0.25 28.62
C PRO A 37 49.04 0.48 28.15
N LEU A 38 49.08 1.76 28.37
CA LEU A 38 48.14 2.78 27.90
C LEU A 38 48.09 2.76 26.35
N LEU A 39 47.11 2.08 25.78
CA LEU A 39 46.83 2.15 24.37
C LEU A 39 45.77 3.25 24.17
N LEU A 40 46.25 4.36 23.64
CA LEU A 40 45.46 5.47 23.11
C LEU A 40 44.58 4.94 21.96
N PHE A 41 43.32 4.61 22.24
CA PHE A 41 42.31 4.37 21.18
C PHE A 41 42.00 5.71 20.53
N LEU A 42 42.63 5.96 19.41
CA LEU A 42 42.15 6.92 18.41
C LEU A 42 40.75 6.47 17.98
N PHE A 43 39.73 7.16 18.50
CA PHE A 43 38.38 7.13 17.92
C PHE A 43 38.46 7.74 16.51
N LEU A 44 38.71 6.92 15.51
CA LEU A 44 38.36 7.26 14.16
C LEU A 44 36.81 7.25 14.11
N PRO A 45 36.16 8.36 13.76
CA PRO A 45 34.73 8.32 13.49
C PRO A 45 34.52 7.31 12.36
N ALA A 46 33.75 6.27 12.62
CA ALA A 46 33.23 5.41 11.57
C ALA A 46 32.48 6.34 10.65
N SER A 47 33.10 6.68 9.53
CA SER A 47 32.41 7.31 8.42
C SER A 47 31.32 6.33 7.99
N PHE A 48 30.11 6.54 8.47
CA PHE A 48 28.93 6.03 7.78
C PHE A 48 29.05 6.58 6.38
N VAL A 49 29.44 5.74 5.45
CA VAL A 49 29.27 6.01 4.03
C VAL A 49 27.76 6.22 3.88
N ALA A 50 27.35 7.47 3.84
CA ALA A 50 26.05 7.81 3.31
C ALA A 50 26.02 7.14 1.94
N GLN A 51 25.15 6.16 1.77
CA GLN A 51 24.87 5.59 0.47
C GLN A 51 24.49 6.79 -0.39
N SER A 52 25.33 7.12 -1.36
CA SER A 52 25.10 8.24 -2.25
C SER A 52 23.66 8.11 -2.76
N SER A 53 22.88 9.18 -2.62
CA SER A 53 21.69 9.36 -3.42
C SER A 53 22.10 9.01 -4.84
N GLY A 54 21.57 7.88 -5.37
CA GLY A 54 22.00 7.39 -6.67
C GLY A 54 21.75 8.45 -7.75
N ASP A 55 22.27 8.24 -8.93
CA ASP A 55 22.18 9.15 -10.10
C ASP A 55 20.72 9.50 -10.52
N HIS A 56 19.72 8.94 -9.80
CA HIS A 56 18.27 9.07 -10.05
C HIS A 56 17.56 10.18 -9.28
N SER A 57 18.23 10.85 -8.31
CA SER A 57 17.64 11.92 -7.52
C SER A 57 18.46 13.21 -7.58
N GLU A 58 17.76 14.36 -7.56
CA GLU A 58 18.36 15.68 -7.54
C GLU A 58 17.75 16.54 -6.43
N GLY A 59 18.59 17.27 -5.73
CA GLY A 59 18.17 18.16 -4.64
C GLY A 59 18.55 17.63 -3.24
N PRO A 60 18.00 18.20 -2.15
CA PRO A 60 17.04 19.31 -2.17
C PRO A 60 17.63 20.61 -2.73
N PHE A 61 16.76 21.48 -3.28
CA PHE A 61 17.12 22.81 -3.78
C PHE A 61 16.60 23.88 -2.83
N ASP A 62 17.30 25.02 -2.74
CA ASP A 62 16.77 26.19 -2.03
C ASP A 62 15.47 26.65 -2.70
N GLN A 63 15.46 26.67 -4.04
CA GLN A 63 14.27 26.94 -4.85
C GLN A 63 14.19 25.98 -6.04
N LEU A 64 13.01 25.39 -6.26
CA LEU A 64 12.65 24.63 -7.45
C LEU A 64 11.41 25.24 -8.09
N ILE A 65 11.44 25.47 -9.43
CA ILE A 65 10.28 25.99 -10.15
C ILE A 65 9.86 24.98 -11.22
N ILE A 66 8.59 24.55 -11.20
CA ILE A 66 7.96 23.75 -12.25
C ILE A 66 7.23 24.74 -13.18
N ARG A 67 7.62 24.77 -14.44
CA ARG A 67 7.25 25.79 -15.42
C ARG A 67 6.14 25.35 -16.37
N GLY A 68 5.00 26.04 -16.36
CA GLY A 68 4.00 25.96 -17.42
C GLY A 68 3.15 24.67 -17.45
N ALA A 69 3.07 23.96 -16.35
CA ALA A 69 2.31 22.70 -16.25
C ALA A 69 0.79 22.94 -16.25
N THR A 70 0.03 21.90 -16.60
CA THR A 70 -1.40 21.79 -16.28
C THR A 70 -1.56 21.17 -14.88
N LEU A 71 -2.15 21.88 -13.97
CA LEU A 71 -2.36 21.49 -12.57
C LEU A 71 -3.64 20.66 -12.41
N ILE A 72 -3.53 19.43 -11.93
CA ILE A 72 -4.61 18.61 -11.38
C ILE A 72 -4.45 18.62 -9.86
N ASN A 73 -5.24 19.42 -9.15
CA ASN A 73 -5.00 19.75 -7.75
C ASN A 73 -5.14 18.58 -6.76
N GLY A 74 -5.89 17.52 -7.11
CA GLY A 74 -6.19 16.39 -6.21
C GLY A 74 -7.47 16.54 -5.39
N ASN A 75 -8.12 17.71 -5.40
CA ASN A 75 -9.34 17.98 -4.63
C ASN A 75 -10.64 17.72 -5.41
N GLY A 76 -10.56 17.17 -6.63
CA GLY A 76 -11.70 16.94 -7.52
C GLY A 76 -12.06 18.13 -8.41
N ALA A 77 -11.40 19.28 -8.27
CA ALA A 77 -11.61 20.42 -9.14
C ALA A 77 -11.05 20.18 -10.56
N PRO A 78 -11.64 20.84 -11.59
CA PRO A 78 -11.12 20.78 -12.95
C PRO A 78 -9.65 21.23 -13.06
N PRO A 79 -8.88 20.70 -14.02
CA PRO A 79 -7.50 21.12 -14.26
C PRO A 79 -7.37 22.62 -14.54
N THR A 80 -6.27 23.20 -14.11
CA THR A 80 -5.94 24.62 -14.31
C THR A 80 -4.55 24.75 -14.90
N GLY A 81 -4.37 25.60 -15.90
CA GLY A 81 -3.05 25.82 -16.49
C GLY A 81 -3.06 26.78 -17.67
N PRO A 82 -1.87 27.18 -18.15
CA PRO A 82 -0.55 26.85 -17.61
C PRO A 82 -0.26 27.55 -16.28
N VAL A 83 0.37 26.83 -15.34
CA VAL A 83 0.81 27.36 -14.05
C VAL A 83 2.31 27.18 -13.85
N ASP A 84 2.93 28.10 -13.12
CA ASP A 84 4.25 27.90 -12.53
C ASP A 84 4.09 27.62 -11.04
N ILE A 85 4.75 26.56 -10.53
CA ILE A 85 4.74 26.16 -9.13
C ILE A 85 6.13 26.41 -8.57
N VAL A 86 6.21 27.23 -7.51
CA VAL A 86 7.46 27.54 -6.80
C VAL A 86 7.52 26.70 -5.53
N ILE A 87 8.62 26.05 -5.33
CA ILE A 87 8.94 25.22 -4.16
C ILE A 87 10.18 25.83 -3.51
N GLU A 88 10.10 26.12 -2.21
CA GLU A 88 11.22 26.59 -1.39
C GLU A 88 11.51 25.52 -0.32
N GLY A 89 12.72 24.99 -0.35
CA GLY A 89 13.08 23.82 0.44
C GLY A 89 12.16 22.63 0.14
N ASN A 90 11.32 22.23 1.09
CA ASN A 90 10.39 21.10 0.92
C ASN A 90 8.91 21.51 0.80
N ARG A 91 8.60 22.82 0.61
CA ARG A 91 7.22 23.32 0.59
C ARG A 91 6.90 24.09 -0.67
N ILE A 92 5.64 24.01 -1.07
CA ILE A 92 5.07 24.83 -2.13
C ILE A 92 4.91 26.25 -1.58
N SER A 93 5.67 27.21 -2.11
CA SER A 93 5.62 28.62 -1.67
C SER A 93 4.70 29.47 -2.54
N ALA A 94 4.55 29.14 -3.84
CA ALA A 94 3.62 29.85 -4.72
C ALA A 94 3.08 28.98 -5.85
N ILE A 95 1.87 29.31 -6.31
CA ILE A 95 1.26 28.77 -7.53
C ILE A 95 0.79 29.97 -8.35
N LYS A 96 1.32 30.14 -9.56
CA LYS A 96 1.04 31.29 -10.43
C LYS A 96 0.41 30.83 -11.75
N VAL A 97 -0.80 31.29 -12.04
CA VAL A 97 -1.38 31.16 -13.38
C VAL A 97 -0.64 32.14 -14.30
N VAL A 98 0.04 31.61 -15.32
CA VAL A 98 0.94 32.41 -16.18
C VAL A 98 0.40 32.64 -17.59
N GLY A 99 -0.78 32.07 -17.90
CA GLY A 99 -1.42 32.20 -19.21
C GLY A 99 -2.76 31.46 -19.27
N TYR A 100 -3.19 31.18 -20.50
CA TYR A 100 -4.39 30.41 -20.79
C TYR A 100 -4.07 29.35 -21.85
N PRO A 101 -4.80 28.21 -21.88
CA PRO A 101 -4.60 27.20 -22.93
C PRO A 101 -4.67 27.80 -24.33
N GLY A 102 -3.69 27.46 -25.18
CA GLY A 102 -3.63 27.95 -26.58
C GLY A 102 -3.14 29.41 -26.74
N VAL A 103 -2.83 30.10 -25.65
CA VAL A 103 -2.29 31.47 -25.68
C VAL A 103 -0.83 31.45 -25.22
N GLU A 104 -0.01 32.34 -25.79
CA GLU A 104 1.39 32.47 -25.38
C GLU A 104 1.49 32.87 -23.90
N ILE A 105 2.42 32.24 -23.20
CA ILE A 105 2.64 32.49 -21.76
C ILE A 105 3.21 33.91 -21.56
N ASP A 106 2.58 34.68 -20.69
CA ASP A 106 3.03 36.01 -20.29
C ASP A 106 4.29 35.92 -19.40
N GLN A 107 5.45 36.21 -19.99
CA GLN A 107 6.74 36.12 -19.31
C GLN A 107 6.83 37.08 -18.09
N ALA A 108 6.09 38.19 -18.09
CA ALA A 108 6.09 39.14 -16.98
C ALA A 108 5.40 38.59 -15.72
N LYS A 109 4.55 37.58 -15.86
CA LYS A 109 3.86 36.92 -14.74
C LYS A 109 4.65 35.77 -14.12
N ARG A 110 5.76 35.35 -14.76
CA ARG A 110 6.51 34.20 -14.28
C ARG A 110 7.37 34.54 -13.07
N PRO A 111 7.40 33.65 -12.05
CA PRO A 111 8.33 33.77 -10.93
C PRO A 111 9.78 33.80 -11.43
N GLN A 112 10.61 34.62 -10.80
CA GLN A 112 12.05 34.66 -11.11
C GLN A 112 12.76 33.50 -10.42
N LEU A 113 13.69 32.85 -11.12
CA LEU A 113 14.55 31.84 -10.51
C LEU A 113 15.65 32.52 -9.70
N GLU A 114 15.80 32.11 -8.46
CA GLU A 114 16.89 32.56 -7.60
C GLU A 114 18.24 31.95 -8.02
N LYS A 115 19.32 32.62 -7.66
CA LYS A 115 20.67 32.12 -7.98
C LYS A 115 20.92 30.77 -7.29
N GLY A 116 21.19 29.73 -8.08
CA GLY A 116 21.39 28.36 -7.60
C GLY A 116 20.12 27.52 -7.52
N GLY A 117 18.96 28.09 -7.86
CA GLY A 117 17.71 27.35 -7.99
C GLY A 117 17.69 26.43 -9.21
N LYS A 118 16.72 25.56 -9.28
CA LYS A 118 16.46 24.58 -10.36
C LYS A 118 15.13 24.87 -11.03
N GLU A 119 15.07 24.68 -12.34
CA GLU A 119 13.81 24.71 -13.11
C GLU A 119 13.54 23.38 -13.78
N ILE A 120 12.25 23.02 -13.84
CA ILE A 120 11.73 21.93 -14.67
C ILE A 120 10.79 22.55 -15.69
N GLU A 121 11.14 22.46 -17.00
CA GLU A 121 10.19 22.81 -18.06
C GLU A 121 9.11 21.73 -18.14
N ALA A 122 7.88 22.11 -17.86
CA ALA A 122 6.71 21.24 -17.80
C ALA A 122 5.57 21.69 -18.72
N LYS A 123 5.88 22.51 -19.73
CA LYS A 123 4.90 22.91 -20.75
C LYS A 123 4.37 21.68 -21.49
N GLY A 124 3.03 21.53 -21.49
CA GLY A 124 2.34 20.36 -22.04
C GLY A 124 2.27 19.16 -21.11
N MET A 125 2.91 19.22 -19.96
CA MET A 125 2.84 18.18 -18.93
C MET A 125 1.74 18.47 -17.91
N TYR A 126 1.37 17.43 -17.14
CA TYR A 126 0.44 17.50 -16.03
C TYR A 126 1.17 17.32 -14.72
N VAL A 127 0.77 18.09 -13.71
CA VAL A 127 1.28 17.96 -12.34
C VAL A 127 0.12 17.58 -11.42
N LEU A 128 0.34 16.51 -10.63
CA LEU A 128 -0.60 15.97 -9.66
C LEU A 128 0.05 15.96 -8.27
N PRO A 129 -0.74 15.87 -7.18
CA PRO A 129 -0.16 15.55 -5.88
C PRO A 129 0.49 14.16 -5.91
N GLY A 130 1.51 13.96 -5.09
CA GLY A 130 2.06 12.62 -4.86
C GLY A 130 0.99 11.65 -4.39
N PHE A 131 1.00 10.44 -4.94
CA PHE A 131 0.02 9.41 -4.61
C PHE A 131 0.25 8.84 -3.22
N ILE A 132 -0.85 8.39 -2.60
CA ILE A 132 -0.89 7.79 -1.26
C ILE A 132 -1.41 6.35 -1.40
N ASP A 133 -0.54 5.37 -1.21
CA ASP A 133 -0.93 3.96 -1.15
C ASP A 133 -1.37 3.62 0.28
N MET A 134 -2.68 3.41 0.46
CA MET A 134 -3.27 3.19 1.78
C MET A 134 -3.13 1.74 2.27
N HIS A 135 -2.53 0.87 1.47
CA HIS A 135 -2.25 -0.52 1.84
C HIS A 135 -0.97 -1.01 1.14
N GLY A 136 0.18 -0.60 1.64
CA GLY A 136 1.46 -0.91 1.02
C GLY A 136 2.38 -1.74 1.92
N HIS A 137 2.62 -2.99 1.54
CA HIS A 137 3.60 -3.86 2.19
C HIS A 137 5.02 -3.51 1.77
N ILE A 138 5.88 -3.17 2.74
CA ILE A 138 7.26 -2.69 2.49
C ILE A 138 8.24 -3.78 2.04
N GLY A 139 7.73 -4.91 1.58
CA GLY A 139 8.53 -6.05 1.18
C GLY A 139 8.98 -6.90 2.36
N GLY A 140 9.90 -7.82 2.08
CA GLY A 140 10.46 -8.64 3.11
C GLY A 140 10.81 -10.05 2.66
N GLU A 141 11.55 -10.78 3.49
CA GLU A 141 11.97 -12.15 3.21
C GLU A 141 10.76 -13.06 2.92
N ALA A 142 9.68 -12.91 3.68
CA ALA A 142 8.44 -13.69 3.47
C ALA A 142 7.78 -13.43 2.10
N GLN A 143 7.96 -12.24 1.54
CA GLN A 143 7.48 -11.88 0.19
C GLN A 143 8.57 -12.01 -0.88
N GLY A 144 9.79 -12.38 -0.50
CA GLY A 144 10.89 -12.54 -1.45
C GLY A 144 11.33 -11.25 -2.16
N ALA A 145 11.09 -10.08 -1.55
CA ALA A 145 11.44 -8.78 -2.11
C ALA A 145 12.03 -7.87 -1.04
N GLU A 146 13.22 -7.31 -1.29
CA GLU A 146 13.83 -6.32 -0.41
C GLU A 146 13.13 -4.97 -0.52
N SER A 147 13.07 -4.20 0.59
CA SER A 147 12.36 -2.92 0.62
C SER A 147 12.92 -1.89 -0.38
N ASP A 148 14.23 -1.93 -0.65
CA ASP A 148 14.86 -1.04 -1.62
C ASP A 148 14.31 -1.22 -3.05
N TYR A 149 14.08 -2.46 -3.47
CA TYR A 149 13.41 -2.79 -4.73
C TYR A 149 11.96 -2.31 -4.74
N VAL A 150 11.22 -2.54 -3.64
CA VAL A 150 9.82 -2.12 -3.49
C VAL A 150 9.69 -0.60 -3.58
N PHE A 151 10.55 0.12 -2.87
CA PHE A 151 10.52 1.58 -2.81
C PHE A 151 10.82 2.24 -4.15
N ARG A 152 11.77 1.70 -4.92
CA ARG A 152 12.04 2.19 -6.28
C ARG A 152 10.83 2.03 -7.18
N LEU A 153 10.16 0.90 -7.13
CA LEU A 153 8.92 0.68 -7.90
C LEU A 153 7.82 1.64 -7.48
N TRP A 154 7.61 1.89 -6.19
CA TRP A 154 6.63 2.86 -5.74
C TRP A 154 6.97 4.28 -6.20
N MET A 155 8.19 4.72 -5.96
CA MET A 155 8.64 6.06 -6.37
C MET A 155 8.59 6.24 -7.89
N ALA A 156 8.88 5.21 -8.67
CA ALA A 156 8.77 5.26 -10.14
C ALA A 156 7.32 5.39 -10.65
N HIS A 157 6.33 5.10 -9.81
CA HIS A 157 4.90 5.23 -10.12
C HIS A 157 4.22 6.39 -9.37
N GLY A 158 4.99 7.34 -8.82
CA GLY A 158 4.45 8.55 -8.22
C GLY A 158 3.94 8.39 -6.78
N ILE A 159 4.16 7.26 -6.14
CA ILE A 159 3.72 7.02 -4.75
C ILE A 159 4.73 7.67 -3.80
N THR A 160 4.30 8.74 -3.11
CA THR A 160 5.13 9.53 -2.18
C THR A 160 4.83 9.26 -0.72
N THR A 161 3.70 8.62 -0.44
CA THR A 161 3.31 8.22 0.92
C THR A 161 2.68 6.83 0.89
N VAL A 162 2.99 6.00 1.88
CA VAL A 162 2.42 4.67 2.06
C VAL A 162 1.98 4.46 3.50
N ARG A 163 0.79 3.88 3.68
CA ARG A 163 0.38 3.28 4.96
C ARG A 163 0.84 1.83 4.95
N GLU A 164 1.80 1.52 5.81
CA GLU A 164 2.34 0.18 5.95
C GLU A 164 1.53 -0.59 7.01
N PRO A 165 0.82 -1.67 6.61
CA PRO A 165 -0.09 -2.38 7.49
C PRO A 165 0.58 -3.57 8.18
N SER A 166 1.68 -3.38 8.91
CA SER A 166 2.24 -4.43 9.77
C SER A 166 3.00 -5.57 9.04
N GLY A 167 3.77 -5.23 7.99
CA GLY A 167 4.42 -6.25 7.16
C GLY A 167 5.57 -7.05 7.80
N ARG A 168 6.50 -6.41 8.52
CA ARG A 168 7.75 -7.04 9.00
C ARG A 168 8.05 -6.87 10.49
N GLY A 169 7.08 -6.43 11.23
CA GLY A 169 7.30 -6.04 12.62
C GLY A 169 7.67 -4.56 12.74
N ILE A 170 7.22 -3.99 13.86
CA ILE A 170 7.22 -2.55 14.08
C ILE A 170 8.62 -1.94 14.03
N ASP A 171 9.65 -2.59 14.58
CA ASP A 171 11.01 -2.05 14.62
C ASP A 171 11.60 -1.84 13.23
N TYR A 172 11.36 -2.78 12.32
CA TYR A 172 11.83 -2.68 10.93
C TYR A 172 11.14 -1.53 10.21
N ALA A 173 9.81 -1.46 10.31
CA ALA A 173 9.02 -0.40 9.70
C ALA A 173 9.38 0.99 10.26
N LEU A 174 9.56 1.14 11.57
CA LEU A 174 9.97 2.39 12.21
C LEU A 174 11.39 2.82 11.82
N ASN A 175 12.31 1.90 11.64
CA ASN A 175 13.64 2.23 11.13
C ASN A 175 13.57 2.79 9.70
N LEU A 176 12.85 2.13 8.80
CA LEU A 176 12.66 2.62 7.42
C LEU A 176 11.89 3.94 7.38
N LYS A 177 10.86 4.10 8.22
CA LYS A 177 10.14 5.38 8.41
C LYS A 177 11.12 6.51 8.77
N LYS A 178 12.01 6.27 9.74
CA LYS A 178 13.03 7.24 10.15
C LYS A 178 13.99 7.58 9.02
N LEU A 179 14.50 6.58 8.30
CA LEU A 179 15.42 6.81 7.18
C LEU A 179 14.72 7.57 6.03
N SER A 180 13.49 7.21 5.70
CA SER A 180 12.69 7.91 4.68
C SER A 180 12.38 9.35 5.08
N SER A 181 12.00 9.61 6.35
CA SER A 181 11.71 10.98 6.82
C SER A 181 12.93 11.90 6.82
N GLN A 182 14.12 11.34 6.83
CA GLN A 182 15.40 12.04 6.71
C GLN A 182 15.94 12.09 5.27
N ASN A 183 15.17 11.58 4.32
CA ASN A 183 15.57 11.43 2.91
C ASN A 183 16.94 10.72 2.72
N LYS A 184 17.25 9.76 3.61
CA LYS A 184 18.48 8.96 3.56
C LYS A 184 18.36 7.72 2.66
N ILE A 185 17.16 7.38 2.25
CA ILE A 185 16.85 6.30 1.34
C ILE A 185 15.83 6.78 0.31
N THR A 186 15.87 6.19 -0.87
CA THR A 186 14.83 6.38 -1.90
C THR A 186 13.59 5.62 -1.48
N ALA A 187 12.63 6.31 -0.89
CA ALA A 187 11.41 5.70 -0.35
C ALA A 187 10.28 6.71 -0.23
N PRO A 188 9.02 6.28 -0.35
CA PRO A 188 7.88 7.11 0.04
C PRO A 188 7.91 7.39 1.54
N ARG A 189 7.17 8.38 2.00
CA ARG A 189 6.87 8.60 3.43
C ARG A 189 6.12 7.39 3.97
N ILE A 190 6.57 6.83 5.08
CA ILE A 190 5.98 5.61 5.68
C ILE A 190 5.16 6.00 6.89
N VAL A 191 3.87 5.66 6.87
CA VAL A 191 2.94 5.72 8.00
C VAL A 191 2.78 4.30 8.51
N SER A 192 3.38 4.00 9.67
CA SER A 192 3.54 2.61 10.15
C SER A 192 2.42 2.21 11.09
N TYR A 193 1.63 1.20 10.70
CA TYR A 193 0.63 0.55 11.54
C TYR A 193 1.16 -0.79 12.01
N THR A 194 0.83 -1.15 13.25
CA THR A 194 1.21 -2.46 13.80
C THR A 194 0.00 -3.40 13.86
N GLY A 195 0.21 -4.69 13.63
CA GLY A 195 -0.86 -5.68 13.53
C GLY A 195 -1.39 -6.14 14.89
N PHE A 196 -2.71 -6.24 15.02
CA PHE A 196 -3.42 -6.74 16.20
C PHE A 196 -4.44 -7.81 15.81
N GLY A 197 -4.41 -8.96 16.49
CA GLY A 197 -5.42 -10.02 16.37
C GLY A 197 -4.87 -11.33 15.81
N GLN A 198 -5.76 -12.18 15.30
CA GLN A 198 -5.52 -13.60 15.02
C GLN A 198 -4.42 -13.94 14.01
N VAL A 199 -4.00 -12.97 13.18
CA VAL A 199 -3.05 -13.21 12.07
C VAL A 199 -1.71 -12.51 12.33
N SER A 200 -1.59 -11.72 13.39
CA SER A 200 -0.42 -10.90 13.63
C SER A 200 0.46 -11.47 14.75
N ASP A 201 1.31 -12.40 14.42
CA ASP A 201 2.33 -12.91 15.34
C ASP A 201 3.66 -12.16 15.25
N SER A 202 3.73 -11.12 14.42
CA SER A 202 5.01 -10.53 14.06
C SER A 202 5.65 -9.70 15.16
N PHE A 203 4.87 -9.19 16.12
CA PHE A 203 5.41 -8.44 17.24
C PHE A 203 4.42 -8.28 18.40
N ASN A 204 4.75 -8.82 19.54
CA ASN A 204 3.99 -8.62 20.77
C ASN A 204 4.88 -7.95 21.84
N PRO A 205 4.71 -6.63 22.10
CA PRO A 205 5.50 -5.91 23.08
C PRO A 205 5.29 -6.37 24.53
N LEU A 206 4.35 -7.27 24.76
CA LEU A 206 4.06 -7.84 26.08
C LEU A 206 4.78 -9.19 26.32
N ASN A 207 5.94 -9.41 25.70
CA ASN A 207 6.75 -10.62 25.86
C ASN A 207 6.00 -11.92 25.58
N ASP A 208 5.32 -11.97 24.42
CA ASP A 208 4.53 -13.12 23.95
C ASP A 208 3.38 -13.55 24.87
N GLN A 209 2.96 -12.71 25.82
CA GLN A 209 1.77 -13.00 26.61
C GLN A 209 0.52 -12.92 25.73
N PRO A 210 -0.40 -13.88 25.83
CA PRO A 210 -1.62 -13.85 25.03
C PRO A 210 -2.48 -12.63 25.36
N ILE A 211 -2.98 -11.96 24.31
CA ILE A 211 -3.87 -10.80 24.43
C ILE A 211 -5.30 -11.34 24.53
N ASN A 212 -5.67 -11.81 25.71
CA ASN A 212 -6.93 -12.52 25.96
C ASN A 212 -7.83 -11.82 26.97
N THR A 213 -7.51 -10.58 27.36
CA THR A 213 -8.37 -9.73 28.20
C THR A 213 -8.39 -8.30 27.66
N PRO A 214 -9.47 -7.54 27.95
CA PRO A 214 -9.56 -6.13 27.59
C PRO A 214 -8.38 -5.28 28.11
N GLU A 215 -7.90 -5.55 29.32
CA GLU A 215 -6.76 -4.82 29.92
C GLU A 215 -5.49 -5.06 29.14
N LYS A 216 -5.19 -6.31 28.76
CA LYS A 216 -4.02 -6.65 27.95
C LYS A 216 -4.11 -6.07 26.54
N ALA A 217 -5.29 -6.00 25.95
CA ALA A 217 -5.50 -5.32 24.66
C ALA A 217 -5.14 -3.83 24.75
N ARG A 218 -5.59 -3.14 25.81
CA ARG A 218 -5.22 -1.74 26.07
C ARG A 218 -3.73 -1.56 26.33
N GLU A 219 -3.12 -2.44 27.11
CA GLU A 219 -1.66 -2.43 27.35
C GLU A 219 -0.87 -2.59 26.06
N TRP A 220 -1.29 -3.51 25.20
CA TRP A 220 -0.66 -3.76 23.91
C TRP A 220 -0.73 -2.52 23.00
N VAL A 221 -1.88 -1.86 22.91
CA VAL A 221 -2.05 -0.63 22.11
C VAL A 221 -1.15 0.49 22.66
N ARG A 222 -1.12 0.71 23.99
CA ARG A 222 -0.23 1.71 24.61
C ARG A 222 1.24 1.43 24.35
N ALA A 223 1.65 0.16 24.41
CA ALA A 223 3.05 -0.22 24.18
C ALA A 223 3.48 0.10 22.73
N ASN A 224 2.66 -0.23 21.73
CA ASN A 224 2.94 0.08 20.32
C ASN A 224 2.92 1.60 20.05
N ALA A 225 2.01 2.34 20.64
CA ALA A 225 1.99 3.81 20.57
C ALA A 225 3.30 4.40 21.12
N LYS A 226 3.76 3.90 22.26
CA LYS A 226 5.03 4.35 22.88
C LYS A 226 6.25 4.04 22.02
N MET A 227 6.22 2.97 21.22
CA MET A 227 7.28 2.65 20.26
C MET A 227 7.28 3.59 19.05
N GLY A 228 6.19 4.26 18.75
CA GLY A 228 6.09 5.23 17.64
C GLY A 228 5.23 4.74 16.47
N ALA A 229 4.36 3.75 16.68
CA ALA A 229 3.33 3.37 15.72
C ALA A 229 2.39 4.56 15.45
N ASP A 230 2.03 4.78 14.18
CA ASP A 230 1.05 5.81 13.78
C ASP A 230 -0.38 5.29 13.88
N GLY A 231 -0.56 3.97 13.91
CA GLY A 231 -1.85 3.32 13.98
C GLY A 231 -1.77 1.83 14.24
N ILE A 232 -2.96 1.21 14.28
CA ILE A 232 -3.12 -0.23 14.48
C ILE A 232 -3.88 -0.83 13.31
N LYS A 233 -3.34 -1.91 12.76
CA LYS A 233 -3.99 -2.78 11.78
C LYS A 233 -4.65 -3.95 12.50
N PHE A 234 -5.96 -3.96 12.54
CA PHE A 234 -6.76 -5.02 13.15
C PHE A 234 -7.04 -6.16 12.16
N PHE A 235 -7.14 -7.39 12.67
CA PHE A 235 -7.55 -8.58 11.90
C PHE A 235 -8.79 -9.27 12.49
N GLY A 236 -9.04 -9.07 13.75
CA GLY A 236 -10.15 -9.65 14.49
C GLY A 236 -9.69 -10.30 15.78
N ALA A 237 -10.53 -10.24 16.77
CA ALA A 237 -10.42 -10.89 18.08
C ALA A 237 -11.83 -11.10 18.65
N GLU A 238 -11.93 -11.60 19.89
CA GLU A 238 -13.21 -11.63 20.58
C GLU A 238 -13.76 -10.21 20.75
N PRO A 239 -15.09 -10.01 20.68
CA PRO A 239 -15.71 -8.68 20.64
C PRO A 239 -15.23 -7.72 21.74
N GLU A 240 -15.17 -8.15 22.99
CA GLU A 240 -14.72 -7.32 24.11
C GLU A 240 -13.25 -6.91 24.04
N ILE A 241 -12.42 -7.73 23.40
CA ILE A 241 -11.00 -7.45 23.15
C ILE A 241 -10.85 -6.42 22.02
N MET A 242 -11.61 -6.59 20.94
CA MET A 242 -11.66 -5.62 19.82
C MET A 242 -12.13 -4.25 20.31
N GLU A 243 -13.23 -4.22 21.08
CA GLU A 243 -13.78 -2.97 21.62
C GLU A 243 -12.76 -2.25 22.51
N ALA A 244 -12.10 -2.98 23.41
CA ALA A 244 -11.10 -2.41 24.30
C ALA A 244 -9.87 -1.87 23.54
N ALA A 245 -9.40 -2.60 22.54
CA ALA A 245 -8.28 -2.16 21.71
C ALA A 245 -8.63 -0.92 20.88
N LEU A 246 -9.79 -0.90 20.23
CA LEU A 246 -10.27 0.24 19.45
C LEU A 246 -10.53 1.49 20.32
N ASP A 247 -11.10 1.31 21.50
CA ASP A 247 -11.31 2.42 22.45
C ASP A 247 -9.98 3.04 22.90
N GLU A 248 -8.99 2.21 23.23
CA GLU A 248 -7.66 2.71 23.61
C GLU A 248 -6.93 3.38 22.44
N ASN A 249 -7.03 2.79 21.25
CA ASN A 249 -6.48 3.35 20.03
C ASN A 249 -7.05 4.76 19.76
N ARG A 250 -8.36 4.92 19.88
CA ARG A 250 -9.05 6.21 19.72
C ARG A 250 -8.60 7.24 20.78
N LYS A 251 -8.47 6.84 22.06
CA LYS A 251 -7.99 7.71 23.15
C LYS A 251 -6.59 8.23 22.89
N LEU A 252 -5.74 7.44 22.26
CA LEU A 252 -4.38 7.82 21.89
C LEU A 252 -4.31 8.60 20.57
N GLY A 253 -5.42 8.78 19.86
CA GLY A 253 -5.49 9.50 18.60
C GLY A 253 -4.83 8.78 17.42
N LEU A 254 -4.52 7.48 17.56
CA LEU A 254 -3.91 6.66 16.54
C LEU A 254 -4.87 6.39 15.38
N GLY A 255 -4.33 6.16 14.18
CA GLY A 255 -5.10 5.63 13.06
C GLY A 255 -5.51 4.17 13.28
N SER A 256 -6.53 3.72 12.57
CA SER A 256 -6.95 2.32 12.60
C SER A 256 -7.42 1.82 11.25
N ALA A 257 -7.07 0.57 10.94
CA ALA A 257 -7.49 -0.14 9.74
C ALA A 257 -7.83 -1.59 10.11
N CYS A 258 -8.70 -2.25 9.38
CA CYS A 258 -9.04 -3.64 9.66
C CYS A 258 -9.20 -4.48 8.39
N HIS A 259 -8.45 -5.58 8.31
CA HIS A 259 -8.79 -6.73 7.50
C HIS A 259 -9.68 -7.64 8.37
N HIS A 260 -10.98 -7.59 8.20
CA HIS A 260 -11.89 -8.42 9.00
C HIS A 260 -11.71 -9.90 8.64
N ALA A 261 -11.14 -10.69 9.55
CA ALA A 261 -10.96 -12.12 9.30
C ALA A 261 -12.31 -12.83 9.15
N GLN A 262 -12.51 -13.59 8.08
CA GLN A 262 -13.79 -14.26 7.77
C GLN A 262 -14.30 -15.14 8.91
N MET A 263 -13.41 -15.70 9.75
CA MET A 263 -13.80 -16.50 10.91
C MET A 263 -14.40 -15.69 12.06
N SER A 264 -14.25 -14.37 12.07
CA SER A 264 -14.71 -13.49 13.15
C SER A 264 -15.95 -12.67 12.79
N VAL A 265 -16.24 -12.46 11.49
CA VAL A 265 -17.21 -11.48 10.99
C VAL A 265 -18.66 -11.81 11.33
N ALA A 266 -18.99 -13.07 11.61
CA ALA A 266 -20.32 -13.46 12.11
C ALA A 266 -20.64 -12.82 13.48
N ARG A 267 -19.63 -12.61 14.31
CA ARG A 267 -19.76 -12.01 15.65
C ARG A 267 -19.36 -10.53 15.68
N TRP A 268 -18.46 -10.13 14.78
CA TRP A 268 -17.88 -8.79 14.75
C TRP A 268 -17.62 -8.36 13.31
N ASN A 269 -18.62 -7.81 12.64
CA ASN A 269 -18.54 -7.31 11.27
C ASN A 269 -18.15 -5.82 11.23
N VAL A 270 -18.15 -5.23 10.03
CA VAL A 270 -17.74 -3.83 9.81
C VAL A 270 -18.52 -2.82 10.64
N LEU A 271 -19.83 -3.01 10.85
CA LEU A 271 -20.64 -2.08 11.65
C LEU A 271 -20.23 -2.09 13.12
N HIS A 272 -19.95 -3.27 13.68
CA HIS A 272 -19.45 -3.37 15.05
C HIS A 272 -18.12 -2.62 15.21
N SER A 273 -17.20 -2.83 14.27
CA SER A 273 -15.91 -2.15 14.26
C SER A 273 -16.04 -0.64 14.12
N ALA A 274 -16.86 -0.15 13.17
CA ALA A 274 -17.08 1.27 12.93
C ALA A 274 -17.70 1.97 14.16
N ARG A 275 -18.73 1.37 14.77
CA ARG A 275 -19.35 1.85 16.02
C ARG A 275 -18.37 1.90 17.19
N ALA A 276 -17.43 0.96 17.26
CA ALA A 276 -16.37 0.93 18.27
C ALA A 276 -15.23 1.93 17.99
N GLY A 277 -15.24 2.61 16.83
CA GLY A 277 -14.28 3.67 16.49
C GLY A 277 -13.17 3.27 15.52
N LEU A 278 -13.31 2.16 14.80
CA LEU A 278 -12.46 1.85 13.64
C LEU A 278 -12.66 2.92 12.57
N THR A 279 -11.58 3.40 11.98
CA THR A 279 -11.63 4.52 11.01
C THR A 279 -11.60 4.07 9.54
N SER A 280 -11.04 2.90 9.25
CA SER A 280 -11.02 2.35 7.88
C SER A 280 -11.06 0.83 7.85
N MET A 281 -11.59 0.28 6.76
CA MET A 281 -11.48 -1.14 6.45
C MET A 281 -10.73 -1.34 5.15
N GLU A 282 -10.06 -2.48 5.09
CA GLU A 282 -9.39 -3.02 3.92
C GLU A 282 -10.30 -4.02 3.21
N HIS A 283 -10.17 -4.13 1.88
CA HIS A 283 -10.91 -5.14 1.11
C HIS A 283 -12.42 -5.01 1.29
N TRP A 284 -13.10 -6.08 1.75
CA TRP A 284 -14.54 -6.12 1.86
C TRP A 284 -15.11 -7.11 2.88
N TYR A 285 -14.29 -7.96 3.52
CA TYR A 285 -14.78 -8.92 4.52
C TYR A 285 -15.44 -8.23 5.70
N GLY A 286 -16.56 -8.73 6.14
CA GLY A 286 -17.38 -8.10 7.18
C GLY A 286 -18.42 -7.12 6.63
N LEU A 287 -18.30 -6.70 5.35
CA LEU A 287 -19.26 -5.82 4.70
C LEU A 287 -20.47 -6.60 4.16
N PRO A 288 -20.34 -7.71 3.38
CA PRO A 288 -21.47 -8.57 3.05
C PRO A 288 -22.21 -9.09 4.28
N GLU A 289 -21.47 -9.46 5.32
CA GLU A 289 -22.07 -9.98 6.57
C GLU A 289 -22.88 -8.91 7.32
N ALA A 290 -22.51 -7.66 7.23
CA ALA A 290 -23.33 -6.55 7.75
C ALA A 290 -24.61 -6.33 6.94
N LEU A 291 -24.64 -6.81 5.69
CA LEU A 291 -25.76 -6.72 4.76
C LEU A 291 -26.68 -7.95 4.78
N PHE A 292 -26.43 -8.96 5.61
CA PHE A 292 -27.32 -10.12 5.69
C PHE A 292 -28.67 -9.71 6.29
N GLU A 293 -29.78 -10.25 5.73
CA GLU A 293 -31.15 -9.97 6.16
C GLU A 293 -31.71 -11.11 7.03
N ASP A 294 -31.52 -12.34 6.59
CA ASP A 294 -32.15 -13.54 7.16
C ASP A 294 -31.17 -14.45 7.92
N ARG A 295 -29.91 -14.01 8.02
CA ARG A 295 -28.83 -14.80 8.63
C ARG A 295 -27.79 -13.90 9.31
N THR A 296 -26.97 -14.51 10.15
CA THR A 296 -25.80 -13.88 10.78
C THR A 296 -24.50 -14.58 10.43
N VAL A 297 -24.58 -15.79 9.87
CA VAL A 297 -23.46 -16.67 9.52
C VAL A 297 -23.43 -16.87 8.03
N GLN A 298 -22.25 -16.91 7.45
CA GLN A 298 -22.04 -17.21 6.05
C GLN A 298 -22.54 -18.62 5.70
N ASP A 299 -23.07 -18.78 4.51
CA ASP A 299 -23.50 -20.07 3.97
C ASP A 299 -22.30 -20.79 3.32
N TYR A 300 -21.50 -21.41 4.16
CA TYR A 300 -20.34 -22.20 3.74
C TYR A 300 -20.68 -23.68 3.64
N PRO A 301 -19.99 -24.43 2.75
CA PRO A 301 -20.10 -25.89 2.71
C PRO A 301 -19.81 -26.53 4.08
N LEU A 302 -20.40 -27.69 4.36
CA LEU A 302 -20.23 -28.39 5.63
C LEU A 302 -18.79 -28.80 5.93
N ASP A 303 -17.96 -28.97 4.89
CA ASP A 303 -16.55 -29.33 4.96
C ASP A 303 -15.62 -28.12 4.84
N TYR A 304 -16.18 -26.89 4.94
CA TYR A 304 -15.38 -25.66 4.87
C TYR A 304 -14.26 -25.65 5.89
N ASN A 305 -13.06 -25.31 5.42
CA ASN A 305 -11.89 -25.18 6.27
C ASN A 305 -11.19 -23.84 5.98
N TYR A 306 -11.23 -22.92 6.92
CA TYR A 306 -10.59 -21.61 6.82
C TYR A 306 -9.08 -21.67 6.53
N ASN A 307 -8.39 -22.69 7.06
CA ASN A 307 -6.95 -22.88 6.86
C ASN A 307 -6.59 -23.46 5.47
N ASN A 308 -7.59 -23.87 4.69
CA ASN A 308 -7.41 -24.22 3.30
C ASN A 308 -7.59 -22.97 2.43
N GLU A 309 -6.49 -22.36 2.03
CA GLU A 309 -6.47 -21.10 1.28
C GLU A 309 -7.34 -21.17 -0.01
N GLN A 310 -7.35 -22.30 -0.70
CA GLN A 310 -8.13 -22.46 -1.92
C GLN A 310 -9.62 -22.45 -1.63
N HIS A 311 -10.05 -23.22 -0.65
CA HIS A 311 -11.44 -23.31 -0.22
C HIS A 311 -11.93 -21.98 0.39
N ARG A 312 -11.07 -21.36 1.20
CA ARG A 312 -11.33 -20.05 1.80
C ARG A 312 -11.66 -18.99 0.74
N PHE A 313 -10.83 -18.85 -0.28
CA PHE A 313 -11.02 -17.84 -1.31
C PHE A 313 -12.07 -18.25 -2.36
N GLU A 314 -12.29 -19.53 -2.59
CA GLU A 314 -13.41 -20.02 -3.40
C GLU A 314 -14.75 -19.54 -2.81
N GLU A 315 -14.96 -19.79 -1.52
CA GLU A 315 -16.20 -19.40 -0.85
C GLU A 315 -16.29 -17.88 -0.64
N ALA A 316 -15.17 -17.19 -0.46
CA ALA A 316 -15.14 -15.73 -0.43
C ALA A 316 -15.74 -15.10 -1.71
N GLY A 317 -15.50 -15.69 -2.88
CA GLY A 317 -16.08 -15.25 -4.15
C GLY A 317 -17.60 -15.33 -4.24
N LYS A 318 -18.28 -15.95 -3.27
CA LYS A 318 -19.75 -16.12 -3.23
C LYS A 318 -20.43 -15.25 -2.16
N LEU A 319 -19.68 -14.50 -1.33
CA LEU A 319 -20.24 -13.82 -0.16
C LEU A 319 -21.15 -12.64 -0.52
N TRP A 320 -20.83 -11.87 -1.54
CA TRP A 320 -21.68 -10.77 -1.97
C TRP A 320 -23.04 -11.21 -2.55
N GLU A 321 -23.14 -12.45 -3.04
CA GLU A 321 -24.42 -13.01 -3.48
C GLU A 321 -25.34 -13.40 -2.29
N GLN A 322 -24.81 -13.47 -1.09
CA GLN A 322 -25.56 -13.71 0.15
C GLN A 322 -26.04 -12.41 0.83
N ALA A 323 -25.52 -11.28 0.40
CA ALA A 323 -25.88 -9.96 0.92
C ALA A 323 -27.25 -9.49 0.39
N ALA A 324 -27.85 -8.55 1.09
CA ALA A 324 -29.04 -7.84 0.62
C ALA A 324 -28.80 -7.24 -0.76
N PRO A 325 -29.81 -7.26 -1.66
CA PRO A 325 -29.66 -6.72 -3.01
C PRO A 325 -29.26 -5.24 -3.02
N PRO A 326 -28.54 -4.77 -4.05
CA PRO A 326 -28.25 -3.36 -4.22
C PRO A 326 -29.52 -2.50 -4.14
N TYR A 327 -29.40 -1.37 -3.43
CA TYR A 327 -30.47 -0.38 -3.23
C TYR A 327 -31.64 -0.83 -2.34
N SER A 328 -31.61 -2.03 -1.73
CA SER A 328 -32.56 -2.46 -0.71
C SER A 328 -32.50 -1.59 0.53
N GLU A 329 -33.48 -1.70 1.43
CA GLU A 329 -33.50 -0.97 2.70
C GLU A 329 -32.27 -1.29 3.55
N LYS A 330 -31.91 -2.57 3.66
CA LYS A 330 -30.75 -3.03 4.41
C LYS A 330 -29.42 -2.48 3.82
N TRP A 331 -29.29 -2.55 2.49
CA TRP A 331 -28.14 -1.99 1.77
C TRP A 331 -27.97 -0.48 2.06
N ASN A 332 -29.08 0.27 1.96
CA ASN A 332 -29.07 1.70 2.21
C ASN A 332 -28.79 2.03 3.67
N SER A 333 -29.34 1.29 4.61
CA SER A 333 -29.16 1.50 6.05
C SER A 333 -27.69 1.31 6.45
N VAL A 334 -27.06 0.20 6.05
CA VAL A 334 -25.64 -0.06 6.35
C VAL A 334 -24.75 1.01 5.75
N MET A 335 -24.99 1.38 4.50
CA MET A 335 -24.20 2.40 3.80
C MET A 335 -24.31 3.77 4.48
N ASN A 336 -25.53 4.21 4.80
CA ASN A 336 -25.76 5.50 5.46
C ASN A 336 -25.09 5.54 6.84
N GLU A 337 -25.20 4.48 7.63
CA GLU A 337 -24.56 4.42 8.95
C GLU A 337 -23.03 4.49 8.87
N LEU A 338 -22.40 3.81 7.92
CA LEU A 338 -20.96 3.91 7.70
C LEU A 338 -20.54 5.34 7.30
N ILE A 339 -21.35 6.02 6.49
CA ILE A 339 -21.10 7.42 6.11
C ILE A 339 -21.24 8.35 7.32
N GLU A 340 -22.29 8.19 8.13
CA GLU A 340 -22.50 8.97 9.36
C GLU A 340 -21.37 8.78 10.38
N LEU A 341 -20.73 7.63 10.39
CA LEU A 341 -19.57 7.32 11.22
C LEU A 341 -18.23 7.83 10.61
N ASP A 342 -18.25 8.56 9.51
CA ASP A 342 -17.05 9.02 8.75
C ASP A 342 -16.08 7.88 8.43
N PHE A 343 -16.62 6.73 8.08
CA PHE A 343 -15.85 5.52 7.85
C PHE A 343 -15.20 5.52 6.47
N THR A 344 -13.97 5.02 6.37
CA THR A 344 -13.22 4.96 5.11
C THR A 344 -13.20 3.55 4.55
N LEU A 345 -13.53 3.40 3.25
CA LEU A 345 -13.32 2.17 2.51
C LEU A 345 -12.01 2.23 1.73
N ASP A 346 -11.14 1.25 1.93
CA ASP A 346 -9.92 1.02 1.14
C ASP A 346 -10.06 -0.32 0.39
N PRO A 347 -10.68 -0.32 -0.80
CA PRO A 347 -11.18 -1.56 -1.41
C PRO A 347 -10.05 -2.50 -1.84
N THR A 348 -8.90 -2.00 -2.26
CA THR A 348 -7.82 -2.83 -2.81
C THR A 348 -8.32 -3.84 -3.86
N PHE A 349 -9.09 -3.38 -4.82
CA PHE A 349 -9.70 -4.24 -5.85
C PHE A 349 -8.67 -5.11 -6.58
N ASN A 350 -7.48 -4.56 -6.80
CA ASN A 350 -6.42 -5.23 -7.56
C ASN A 350 -5.98 -6.54 -6.92
N ILE A 351 -5.94 -6.67 -5.58
CA ILE A 351 -5.39 -7.87 -4.94
C ILE A 351 -6.16 -9.14 -5.32
N TYR A 352 -7.47 -9.05 -5.51
CA TYR A 352 -8.30 -10.19 -5.91
C TYR A 352 -8.56 -10.26 -7.41
N GLU A 353 -7.99 -9.35 -8.23
CA GLU A 353 -8.27 -9.33 -9.68
C GLU A 353 -7.96 -10.67 -10.35
N ALA A 354 -6.87 -11.33 -9.97
CA ALA A 354 -6.50 -12.63 -10.50
C ALA A 354 -7.55 -13.72 -10.23
N SER A 355 -8.40 -13.55 -9.22
CA SER A 355 -9.49 -14.49 -8.93
C SER A 355 -10.60 -14.44 -10.00
N ARG A 356 -10.78 -13.31 -10.65
CA ARG A 356 -11.75 -13.14 -11.76
C ARG A 356 -11.10 -13.16 -13.15
N ASP A 357 -9.80 -12.88 -13.24
CA ASP A 357 -9.06 -12.79 -14.51
C ASP A 357 -7.58 -13.15 -14.31
N LEU A 358 -7.34 -14.42 -14.06
CA LEU A 358 -6.00 -14.95 -13.81
C LEU A 358 -5.04 -14.72 -15.00
N HIS A 359 -5.53 -14.87 -16.23
CA HIS A 359 -4.71 -14.70 -17.42
C HIS A 359 -4.16 -13.27 -17.54
N ARG A 360 -4.98 -12.27 -17.28
CA ARG A 360 -4.58 -10.87 -17.31
C ARG A 360 -3.52 -10.58 -16.26
N ALA A 361 -3.75 -10.96 -15.00
CA ALA A 361 -2.83 -10.71 -13.91
C ALA A 361 -1.47 -11.40 -14.16
N ARG A 362 -1.49 -12.68 -14.54
CA ARG A 362 -0.29 -13.48 -14.76
C ARG A 362 0.53 -13.06 -15.98
N ARG A 363 -0.12 -12.55 -17.04
CA ARG A 363 0.51 -12.17 -18.31
C ARG A 363 0.71 -10.66 -18.45
N ALA A 364 0.63 -9.92 -17.35
CA ALA A 364 0.88 -8.49 -17.37
C ALA A 364 2.30 -8.20 -17.91
N GLU A 365 2.40 -7.21 -18.81
CA GLU A 365 3.60 -6.92 -19.61
C GLU A 365 4.85 -6.61 -18.78
N TRP A 366 4.67 -6.16 -17.54
CA TRP A 366 5.76 -5.77 -16.66
C TRP A 366 6.48 -6.96 -15.99
N HIS A 367 5.86 -8.15 -15.90
CA HIS A 367 6.45 -9.26 -15.15
C HIS A 367 7.83 -9.66 -15.67
N GLU A 368 8.02 -9.70 -17.00
CA GLU A 368 9.30 -10.13 -17.57
C GLU A 368 10.46 -9.24 -17.13
N GLN A 369 10.26 -7.93 -17.03
CA GLN A 369 11.34 -6.99 -16.75
C GLN A 369 11.46 -6.58 -15.28
N TYR A 370 10.36 -6.64 -14.53
CA TYR A 370 10.31 -6.01 -13.21
C TYR A 370 9.99 -6.97 -12.06
N THR A 371 9.66 -8.24 -12.33
CA THR A 371 9.35 -9.21 -11.26
C THR A 371 10.56 -10.06 -10.91
N LEU A 372 11.00 -10.02 -9.66
CA LEU A 372 12.08 -10.85 -9.14
C LEU A 372 11.75 -12.35 -9.24
N PRO A 373 12.73 -13.23 -9.46
CA PRO A 373 12.53 -14.69 -9.46
C PRO A 373 11.85 -15.21 -8.19
N SER A 374 12.20 -14.66 -7.03
CA SER A 374 11.60 -14.99 -5.73
C SER A 374 10.11 -14.66 -5.68
N LEU A 375 9.71 -13.46 -6.12
CA LEU A 375 8.31 -13.06 -6.22
C LEU A 375 7.54 -13.93 -7.21
N TRP A 376 8.13 -14.20 -8.38
CA TRP A 376 7.46 -15.04 -9.36
C TRP A 376 7.18 -16.45 -8.84
N ARG A 377 8.12 -17.04 -8.09
CA ARG A 377 7.90 -18.32 -7.42
C ARG A 377 6.82 -18.23 -6.36
N PHE A 378 6.80 -17.14 -5.60
CA PHE A 378 5.78 -16.91 -4.58
C PHE A 378 4.38 -16.78 -5.19
N TYR A 379 4.24 -16.21 -6.38
CA TYR A 379 2.97 -16.07 -7.10
C TYR A 379 2.45 -17.37 -7.73
N GLN A 380 3.24 -18.45 -7.77
CA GLN A 380 2.77 -19.67 -8.42
C GLN A 380 1.69 -20.37 -7.59
N PRO A 381 0.62 -20.88 -8.25
CA PRO A 381 -0.45 -21.61 -7.56
C PRO A 381 0.08 -22.78 -6.71
N SER A 382 -0.34 -22.81 -5.46
CA SER A 382 0.07 -23.82 -4.48
C SER A 382 -1.09 -24.12 -3.54
N LYS A 383 -1.08 -25.33 -2.96
CA LYS A 383 -2.08 -25.74 -1.96
C LYS A 383 -1.98 -24.98 -0.65
N ILE A 384 -0.81 -24.41 -0.36
CA ILE A 384 -0.44 -23.88 0.95
C ILE A 384 0.13 -22.47 0.87
N SER A 385 0.27 -21.86 -0.32
CA SER A 385 0.85 -20.54 -0.48
C SER A 385 -0.21 -19.46 -0.43
N HIS A 386 -0.02 -18.48 0.44
CA HIS A 386 -0.82 -17.25 0.45
C HIS A 386 -0.51 -16.33 -0.75
N GLY A 387 0.61 -16.56 -1.42
CA GLY A 387 0.97 -15.85 -2.66
C GLY A 387 0.11 -16.23 -3.86
N SER A 388 -0.57 -17.38 -3.80
CA SER A 388 -1.48 -17.85 -4.84
C SER A 388 -2.25 -19.09 -4.39
N TYR A 389 -3.54 -19.17 -4.68
CA TYR A 389 -4.46 -20.18 -4.17
C TYR A 389 -5.32 -20.88 -5.26
N TRP A 390 -5.00 -20.74 -6.55
CA TRP A 390 -5.82 -21.29 -7.65
C TRP A 390 -5.47 -22.73 -8.07
N HIS A 391 -4.85 -23.50 -7.22
CA HIS A 391 -4.34 -24.82 -7.62
C HIS A 391 -5.40 -25.76 -8.21
N TYR A 392 -6.64 -25.68 -7.71
CA TYR A 392 -7.76 -26.51 -8.14
C TYR A 392 -8.89 -25.74 -8.84
N TRP A 393 -8.72 -24.43 -9.03
CA TRP A 393 -9.80 -23.62 -9.55
C TRP A 393 -10.03 -23.82 -11.05
N GLY A 394 -11.31 -23.64 -11.45
CA GLY A 394 -11.77 -23.68 -12.82
C GLY A 394 -12.69 -22.49 -13.13
N THR A 395 -13.48 -22.64 -14.17
CA THR A 395 -14.38 -21.59 -14.66
C THR A 395 -15.46 -21.17 -13.64
N GLU A 396 -15.89 -22.11 -12.80
CA GLU A 396 -16.93 -21.85 -11.79
C GLU A 396 -16.49 -20.78 -10.79
N GLN A 397 -15.28 -20.92 -10.24
CA GLN A 397 -14.71 -19.98 -9.28
C GLN A 397 -14.50 -18.61 -9.92
N GLU A 398 -14.00 -18.58 -11.15
CA GLU A 398 -13.80 -17.33 -11.90
C GLU A 398 -15.13 -16.59 -12.16
N ILE A 399 -16.20 -17.31 -12.51
CA ILE A 399 -17.54 -16.73 -12.69
C ILE A 399 -18.09 -16.19 -11.37
N ALA A 400 -17.94 -16.93 -10.26
CA ALA A 400 -18.35 -16.46 -8.94
C ALA A 400 -17.63 -15.15 -8.57
N TRP A 401 -16.32 -15.08 -8.77
CA TRP A 401 -15.56 -13.87 -8.52
C TRP A 401 -15.93 -12.69 -9.44
N LYS A 402 -16.29 -12.91 -10.69
CA LYS A 402 -16.81 -11.86 -11.59
C LYS A 402 -18.12 -11.26 -11.08
N LYS A 403 -19.01 -12.10 -10.55
CA LYS A 403 -20.26 -11.64 -9.93
C LYS A 403 -20.01 -10.89 -8.63
N ASN A 404 -19.11 -11.44 -7.78
CA ASN A 404 -18.67 -10.82 -6.54
C ASN A 404 -18.13 -9.40 -6.79
N TYR A 405 -17.24 -9.22 -7.76
CA TYR A 405 -16.71 -7.92 -8.15
C TYR A 405 -17.79 -6.93 -8.58
N LYS A 406 -18.78 -7.38 -9.34
CA LYS A 406 -19.86 -6.51 -9.78
C LYS A 406 -20.63 -5.90 -8.61
N LEU A 407 -20.97 -6.71 -7.62
CA LEU A 407 -21.69 -6.25 -6.42
C LEU A 407 -20.81 -5.37 -5.53
N TRP A 408 -19.59 -5.80 -5.30
CA TRP A 408 -18.60 -5.05 -4.51
C TRP A 408 -18.30 -3.67 -5.10
N MET A 409 -18.00 -3.59 -6.40
CA MET A 409 -17.78 -2.32 -7.11
C MET A 409 -19.04 -1.44 -7.10
N THR A 410 -20.23 -2.03 -7.19
CA THR A 410 -21.49 -1.29 -7.08
C THR A 410 -21.61 -0.64 -5.69
N PHE A 411 -21.31 -1.38 -4.62
CA PHE A 411 -21.33 -0.83 -3.26
C PHE A 411 -20.34 0.32 -3.08
N VAL A 412 -19.10 0.12 -3.47
CA VAL A 412 -18.04 1.12 -3.31
C VAL A 412 -18.33 2.40 -4.10
N ASN A 413 -18.83 2.27 -5.34
CA ASN A 413 -19.20 3.43 -6.14
C ASN A 413 -20.41 4.18 -5.57
N GLU A 414 -21.43 3.47 -5.11
CA GLU A 414 -22.59 4.08 -4.47
C GLU A 414 -22.22 4.76 -3.15
N TYR A 415 -21.33 4.14 -2.35
CA TYR A 415 -20.79 4.72 -1.12
C TYR A 415 -20.12 6.08 -1.40
N LYS A 416 -19.24 6.13 -2.39
CA LYS A 416 -18.59 7.36 -2.85
C LYS A 416 -19.61 8.40 -3.35
N ASN A 417 -20.62 7.99 -4.14
CA ASN A 417 -21.62 8.88 -4.68
C ASN A 417 -22.47 9.57 -3.60
N ARG A 418 -22.62 8.93 -2.44
CA ARG A 418 -23.31 9.47 -1.26
C ARG A 418 -22.41 10.27 -0.33
N GLY A 419 -21.16 10.48 -0.68
CA GLY A 419 -20.18 11.27 0.09
C GLY A 419 -19.30 10.45 1.03
N GLY A 420 -19.38 9.12 1.01
CA GLY A 420 -18.48 8.24 1.74
C GLY A 420 -17.04 8.33 1.22
N ARG A 421 -16.08 8.24 2.12
CA ARG A 421 -14.65 8.32 1.77
C ARG A 421 -14.14 6.99 1.25
N VAL A 422 -13.61 6.98 0.03
CA VAL A 422 -12.93 5.84 -0.59
C VAL A 422 -11.49 6.23 -0.89
N THR A 423 -10.54 5.36 -0.55
CA THR A 423 -9.11 5.54 -0.80
C THR A 423 -8.58 4.55 -1.85
N ALA A 424 -7.32 4.65 -2.20
CA ALA A 424 -6.63 3.70 -3.06
C ALA A 424 -5.50 3.02 -2.28
N GLY A 425 -5.59 1.70 -2.16
CA GLY A 425 -4.57 0.83 -1.57
C GLY A 425 -4.23 -0.32 -2.51
N SER A 426 -2.97 -0.71 -2.58
CA SER A 426 -2.55 -1.72 -3.56
C SER A 426 -2.50 -3.15 -3.02
N ASP A 427 -2.22 -3.35 -1.75
CA ASP A 427 -1.97 -4.67 -1.16
C ASP A 427 -1.02 -5.54 -2.04
N SER A 428 -0.03 -4.86 -2.65
CA SER A 428 0.87 -5.48 -3.62
C SER A 428 1.92 -6.39 -2.97
N GLY A 429 2.51 -7.26 -3.78
CA GLY A 429 3.47 -8.28 -3.36
C GLY A 429 2.88 -9.69 -3.27
N PHE A 430 1.61 -9.87 -3.58
CA PHE A 430 0.86 -11.12 -3.61
C PHE A 430 0.16 -11.29 -4.96
N ILE A 431 -0.23 -12.51 -5.31
CA ILE A 431 -1.25 -12.83 -6.32
C ILE A 431 -1.04 -12.11 -7.67
N PHE A 432 0.19 -12.12 -8.18
CA PHE A 432 0.63 -11.42 -9.41
C PHE A 432 0.49 -9.89 -9.35
N GLN A 433 0.29 -9.29 -8.18
CA GLN A 433 0.22 -7.85 -8.03
C GLN A 433 1.60 -7.27 -7.71
N LEU A 434 2.24 -6.66 -8.70
CA LEU A 434 3.58 -6.11 -8.58
C LEU A 434 3.54 -4.68 -8.02
N TYR A 435 4.42 -4.40 -7.08
CA TYR A 435 4.59 -3.08 -6.46
C TYR A 435 4.62 -1.94 -7.49
N GLY A 436 3.99 -0.84 -7.20
CA GLY A 436 3.85 0.31 -8.09
C GLY A 436 2.85 0.07 -9.22
N PHE A 437 3.05 -0.96 -10.03
CA PHE A 437 2.12 -1.33 -11.11
C PHE A 437 0.73 -1.66 -10.59
N ALA A 438 0.64 -2.44 -9.52
CA ALA A 438 -0.64 -2.79 -8.89
C ALA A 438 -1.40 -1.56 -8.38
N TYR A 439 -0.70 -0.54 -7.90
CA TYR A 439 -1.33 0.70 -7.48
C TYR A 439 -2.02 1.43 -8.64
N ILE A 440 -1.34 1.58 -9.76
CA ILE A 440 -1.98 2.19 -10.95
C ILE A 440 -3.13 1.30 -11.45
N ARG A 441 -2.99 -0.03 -11.31
CA ARG A 441 -4.10 -0.95 -11.62
C ARG A 441 -5.30 -0.75 -10.70
N GLU A 442 -5.10 -0.45 -9.43
CA GLU A 442 -6.18 -0.07 -8.51
C GLU A 442 -6.94 1.17 -9.00
N LEU A 443 -6.21 2.18 -9.49
CA LEU A 443 -6.83 3.38 -10.06
C LEU A 443 -7.70 3.04 -11.30
N GLU A 444 -7.24 2.13 -12.16
CA GLU A 444 -8.04 1.65 -13.28
C GLU A 444 -9.31 0.89 -12.80
N LEU A 445 -9.19 0.11 -11.72
CA LEU A 445 -10.32 -0.64 -11.15
C LEU A 445 -11.35 0.28 -10.45
N LEU A 446 -10.91 1.34 -9.79
CA LEU A 446 -11.80 2.40 -9.31
C LEU A 446 -12.56 3.05 -10.48
N ARG A 447 -11.88 3.29 -11.61
CA ARG A 447 -12.52 3.78 -12.84
C ARG A 447 -13.53 2.78 -13.41
N GLU A 448 -13.21 1.47 -13.41
CA GLU A 448 -14.11 0.38 -13.80
C GLU A 448 -15.35 0.33 -12.89
N ALA A 449 -15.17 0.58 -11.58
CA ALA A 449 -16.27 0.65 -10.62
C ALA A 449 -17.23 1.83 -10.85
N GLY A 450 -16.85 2.82 -11.67
CA GLY A 450 -17.70 3.96 -12.05
C GLY A 450 -17.23 5.32 -11.53
N PHE A 451 -16.06 5.42 -10.95
CA PHE A 451 -15.49 6.71 -10.54
C PHE A 451 -15.15 7.58 -11.75
N HIS A 452 -15.45 8.86 -11.69
CA HIS A 452 -14.94 9.83 -12.66
C HIS A 452 -13.40 9.98 -12.49
N PRO A 453 -12.61 10.26 -13.55
CA PRO A 453 -11.15 10.39 -13.42
C PRO A 453 -10.67 11.33 -12.31
N LEU A 454 -11.33 12.47 -12.09
CA LEU A 454 -10.99 13.40 -10.99
C LEU A 454 -11.30 12.79 -9.61
N GLU A 455 -12.32 11.94 -9.49
CA GLU A 455 -12.64 11.23 -8.25
C GLU A 455 -11.60 10.14 -7.98
N VAL A 456 -11.10 9.46 -9.03
CA VAL A 456 -9.99 8.50 -8.90
C VAL A 456 -8.73 9.20 -8.37
N ILE A 457 -8.37 10.36 -8.95
CA ILE A 457 -7.21 11.13 -8.46
C ILE A 457 -7.42 11.59 -7.02
N ARG A 458 -8.64 12.02 -6.65
CA ARG A 458 -8.95 12.40 -5.26
C ARG A 458 -8.82 11.20 -4.31
N ALA A 459 -9.30 10.01 -4.70
CA ALA A 459 -9.13 8.78 -3.92
C ALA A 459 -7.64 8.41 -3.73
N ALA A 460 -6.85 8.61 -4.78
CA ALA A 460 -5.42 8.35 -4.79
C ALA A 460 -4.57 9.36 -4.00
N THR A 461 -5.14 10.50 -3.59
CA THR A 461 -4.40 11.63 -3.03
C THR A 461 -5.07 12.19 -1.78
N LEU A 462 -6.02 13.13 -1.93
CA LEU A 462 -6.61 13.87 -0.80
C LEU A 462 -7.37 12.97 0.17
N ASN A 463 -8.15 12.01 -0.31
CA ASN A 463 -8.90 11.10 0.57
C ASN A 463 -7.96 10.26 1.45
N GLY A 464 -6.83 9.80 0.89
CA GLY A 464 -5.79 9.13 1.67
C GLY A 464 -5.18 10.04 2.72
N ALA A 465 -4.88 11.30 2.37
CA ALA A 465 -4.37 12.29 3.31
C ALA A 465 -5.36 12.59 4.45
N GLU A 466 -6.66 12.76 4.13
CA GLU A 466 -7.73 12.95 5.12
C GLU A 466 -7.84 11.74 6.06
N ALA A 467 -7.82 10.52 5.53
CA ALA A 467 -7.88 9.29 6.33
C ALA A 467 -6.67 9.13 7.26
N LEU A 468 -5.49 9.63 6.85
CA LEU A 468 -4.27 9.67 7.65
C LEU A 468 -4.17 10.88 8.56
N LYS A 469 -5.12 11.82 8.51
CA LYS A 469 -5.09 13.12 9.22
C LYS A 469 -3.83 13.94 8.87
N MET A 470 -3.46 13.93 7.60
CA MET A 470 -2.30 14.63 7.04
C MET A 470 -2.67 15.59 5.91
N ASP A 471 -3.95 15.87 5.72
CA ASP A 471 -4.47 16.74 4.66
C ASP A 471 -4.06 18.20 4.81
N ASP A 472 -3.59 18.61 5.97
CA ASP A 472 -2.90 19.88 6.20
C ASP A 472 -1.50 19.94 5.55
N LYS A 473 -0.89 18.80 5.24
CA LYS A 473 0.50 18.67 4.76
C LYS A 473 0.63 18.14 3.35
N ILE A 474 -0.21 17.18 2.96
CA ILE A 474 -0.11 16.43 1.68
C ILE A 474 -1.49 16.25 1.03
N GLY A 475 -1.56 15.50 -0.06
CA GLY A 475 -2.80 15.06 -0.72
C GLY A 475 -3.43 16.07 -1.67
N SER A 476 -2.99 17.32 -1.68
CA SER A 476 -3.40 18.31 -2.68
C SER A 476 -2.29 19.35 -2.90
N ILE A 477 -2.28 19.96 -4.08
CA ILE A 477 -1.28 20.99 -4.43
C ILE A 477 -1.78 22.34 -3.96
N GLN A 478 -1.27 22.82 -2.80
CA GLN A 478 -1.62 24.08 -2.18
C GLN A 478 -0.39 24.73 -1.56
N VAL A 479 -0.37 26.08 -1.55
CA VAL A 479 0.67 26.84 -0.87
C VAL A 479 0.74 26.47 0.60
N GLY A 480 1.95 26.22 1.11
CA GLY A 480 2.25 25.80 2.47
C GLY A 480 2.33 24.29 2.67
N LYS A 481 1.78 23.46 1.77
CA LYS A 481 1.91 22.00 1.83
C LYS A 481 3.29 21.53 1.37
N LEU A 482 3.62 20.30 1.74
CA LEU A 482 4.84 19.64 1.28
C LEU A 482 4.84 19.49 -0.25
N ALA A 483 6.01 19.62 -0.84
CA ALA A 483 6.21 19.44 -2.26
C ALA A 483 6.32 17.95 -2.60
N ASP A 484 5.20 17.23 -2.48
CA ASP A 484 5.00 15.86 -2.90
C ASP A 484 4.17 15.88 -4.17
N LEU A 485 4.82 15.69 -5.33
CA LEU A 485 4.24 15.92 -6.65
C LEU A 485 4.58 14.79 -7.62
N VAL A 486 3.72 14.61 -8.62
CA VAL A 486 3.93 13.71 -9.76
C VAL A 486 3.83 14.50 -11.05
N LEU A 487 4.82 14.42 -11.92
CA LEU A 487 4.81 15.00 -13.27
C LEU A 487 4.64 13.90 -14.31
N VAL A 488 3.65 14.05 -15.17
CA VAL A 488 3.37 13.13 -16.28
C VAL A 488 3.28 13.87 -17.62
N GLU A 489 3.69 13.20 -18.68
CA GLU A 489 3.80 13.82 -20.02
C GLU A 489 2.46 13.85 -20.77
N GLU A 490 1.55 12.93 -20.47
CA GLU A 490 0.25 12.79 -21.12
C GLU A 490 -0.90 13.04 -20.15
N ASN A 491 -2.12 13.28 -20.66
CA ASN A 491 -3.29 13.59 -19.86
C ASN A 491 -3.82 12.36 -19.08
N PRO A 492 -3.64 12.28 -17.75
CA PRO A 492 -4.10 11.12 -16.97
C PRO A 492 -5.63 11.08 -16.81
N LEU A 493 -6.35 12.17 -17.08
CA LEU A 493 -7.81 12.20 -17.02
C LEU A 493 -8.44 11.57 -18.26
N GLU A 494 -7.73 11.51 -19.37
CA GLU A 494 -8.14 10.78 -20.58
C GLU A 494 -7.80 9.31 -20.48
N ASN A 495 -6.59 8.99 -19.96
CA ASN A 495 -6.10 7.64 -19.87
C ASN A 495 -5.23 7.44 -18.62
N LEU A 496 -5.77 6.79 -17.59
CA LEU A 496 -5.03 6.51 -16.35
C LEU A 496 -3.76 5.66 -16.58
N LYS A 497 -3.68 4.88 -17.66
CA LYS A 497 -2.49 4.06 -17.96
C LYS A 497 -1.22 4.87 -18.19
N VAL A 498 -1.35 6.17 -18.50
CA VAL A 498 -0.18 7.04 -18.61
C VAL A 498 0.50 7.31 -17.26
N LEU A 499 -0.13 6.90 -16.16
CA LEU A 499 0.44 6.96 -14.80
C LEU A 499 1.37 5.78 -14.49
N TYR A 500 1.35 4.69 -15.27
CA TYR A 500 2.41 3.69 -15.14
C TYR A 500 3.77 4.33 -15.40
N GLY A 501 4.76 4.05 -14.58
CA GLY A 501 6.12 4.52 -14.82
C GLY A 501 6.67 4.15 -16.21
N THR A 502 6.20 3.03 -16.77
CA THR A 502 6.50 2.58 -18.13
C THR A 502 5.70 3.29 -19.22
N GLY A 503 4.66 4.06 -18.86
CA GLY A 503 3.73 4.66 -19.81
C GLY A 503 2.70 3.69 -20.38
N ALA A 504 1.97 4.15 -21.38
CA ALA A 504 0.88 3.41 -22.04
C ALA A 504 1.19 3.17 -23.52
N ILE A 505 0.63 2.09 -24.07
CA ILE A 505 0.64 1.83 -25.52
C ILE A 505 -0.44 2.69 -26.16
N LYS A 506 -0.07 3.39 -27.25
CA LYS A 506 -0.94 4.23 -28.06
C LYS A 506 -0.76 3.88 -29.53
N LEU A 507 -1.87 3.85 -30.25
CA LEU A 507 -1.85 3.77 -31.72
C LEU A 507 -1.83 5.20 -32.26
N THR A 508 -0.86 5.50 -33.13
CA THR A 508 -0.76 6.80 -33.80
C THR A 508 -1.74 6.90 -34.97
N GLU A 509 -1.90 8.09 -35.54
CA GLU A 509 -2.70 8.30 -36.76
C GLU A 509 -2.15 7.52 -37.96
N ASP A 510 -0.85 7.27 -37.99
CA ASP A 510 -0.17 6.46 -39.01
C ASP A 510 -0.24 4.95 -38.75
N ASN A 511 -1.07 4.50 -37.79
CA ASN A 511 -1.19 3.09 -37.34
C ASN A 511 0.09 2.49 -36.75
N GLU A 512 1.00 3.30 -36.25
CA GLU A 512 2.17 2.82 -35.52
C GLU A 512 1.85 2.63 -34.04
N VAL A 513 2.34 1.52 -33.45
CA VAL A 513 2.24 1.27 -32.02
C VAL A 513 3.42 1.93 -31.32
N VAL A 514 3.12 2.95 -30.53
CA VAL A 514 4.13 3.67 -29.74
C VAL A 514 3.84 3.58 -28.26
N ARG A 515 4.87 3.74 -27.44
CA ARG A 515 4.71 3.89 -26.00
C ARG A 515 4.85 5.35 -25.62
N VAL A 516 3.85 5.90 -24.94
CA VAL A 516 3.77 7.32 -24.58
C VAL A 516 3.57 7.51 -23.10
N GLY A 517 3.89 8.69 -22.59
CA GLY A 517 3.65 9.09 -21.22
C GLY A 517 4.51 8.33 -20.20
N GLY A 518 3.91 8.10 -19.08
CA GLY A 518 4.54 7.59 -17.88
C GLY A 518 4.85 8.72 -16.91
N VAL A 519 5.00 8.34 -15.64
CA VAL A 519 5.55 9.25 -14.65
C VAL A 519 6.96 9.63 -15.09
N LYS A 520 7.20 10.93 -15.25
CA LYS A 520 8.53 11.47 -15.57
C LYS A 520 9.33 11.72 -14.31
N TYR A 521 8.72 12.48 -13.39
CA TYR A 521 9.33 12.79 -12.13
C TYR A 521 8.35 12.54 -10.99
N THR A 522 8.84 11.91 -9.96
CA THR A 522 8.22 11.91 -8.62
C THR A 522 9.01 12.88 -7.77
N ILE A 523 8.34 13.82 -7.13
CA ILE A 523 8.95 14.78 -6.21
C ILE A 523 8.43 14.47 -4.83
N LYS A 524 9.32 14.23 -3.88
CA LYS A 524 9.00 14.02 -2.47
C LYS A 524 9.83 14.97 -1.61
N ASP A 525 9.18 15.72 -0.75
CA ASP A 525 9.84 16.73 0.09
C ASP A 525 10.74 17.70 -0.73
N GLY A 526 10.34 18.04 -1.97
CA GLY A 526 11.10 18.90 -2.87
C GLY A 526 12.30 18.25 -3.57
N ILE A 527 12.57 16.97 -3.33
CA ILE A 527 13.61 16.19 -4.02
C ILE A 527 13.02 15.54 -5.26
N ILE A 528 13.68 15.71 -6.39
CA ILE A 528 13.28 15.17 -7.69
C ILE A 528 13.83 13.76 -7.83
N TYR A 529 12.97 12.80 -8.17
CA TYR A 529 13.33 11.44 -8.54
C TYR A 529 12.94 11.18 -9.99
N ASP A 530 13.90 10.79 -10.81
CA ASP A 530 13.67 10.40 -12.20
C ASP A 530 13.07 9.00 -12.27
N SER A 531 11.80 8.90 -12.63
CA SER A 531 11.06 7.63 -12.64
C SER A 531 11.61 6.61 -13.63
N LYS A 532 12.15 7.08 -14.77
CA LYS A 532 12.73 6.18 -15.78
C LYS A 532 14.05 5.56 -15.31
N LYS A 533 14.88 6.35 -14.64
CA LYS A 533 16.13 5.86 -14.00
C LYS A 533 15.83 4.87 -12.88
N LEU A 534 14.83 5.14 -12.03
CA LEU A 534 14.39 4.18 -11.00
C LEU A 534 13.94 2.84 -11.60
N LEU A 535 13.18 2.87 -12.70
CA LEU A 535 12.77 1.66 -13.40
C LEU A 535 13.95 0.93 -14.06
N GLU A 536 14.94 1.65 -14.55
CA GLU A 536 16.18 1.07 -15.08
C GLU A 536 16.94 0.32 -14.00
N GLU A 537 17.15 0.93 -12.83
CA GLU A 537 17.77 0.27 -11.67
C GLU A 537 17.02 -0.99 -11.25
N VAL A 538 15.68 -0.97 -11.23
CA VAL A 538 14.88 -2.17 -10.94
C VAL A 538 15.07 -3.25 -12.00
N ARG A 539 15.12 -2.90 -13.30
CA ARG A 539 15.42 -3.88 -14.35
C ARG A 539 16.79 -4.54 -14.14
N ASP A 540 17.79 -3.75 -13.77
CA ASP A 540 19.15 -4.25 -13.50
C ASP A 540 19.17 -5.19 -12.29
N MET A 541 18.43 -4.84 -11.21
CA MET A 541 18.26 -5.72 -10.04
C MET A 541 17.61 -7.06 -10.44
N VAL A 542 16.55 -7.02 -11.25
CA VAL A 542 15.83 -8.20 -11.71
C VAL A 542 16.69 -9.04 -12.66
N GLN A 543 17.37 -8.40 -13.59
CA GLN A 543 18.27 -9.07 -14.54
C GLN A 543 19.41 -9.79 -13.80
N THR A 544 20.06 -9.10 -12.86
CA THR A 544 21.11 -9.67 -12.01
C THR A 544 20.61 -10.91 -11.24
N ALA A 545 19.41 -10.82 -10.66
CA ALA A 545 18.82 -11.95 -9.94
C ALA A 545 18.49 -13.11 -10.88
N LYS A 546 17.97 -12.85 -12.07
CA LYS A 546 17.69 -13.87 -13.10
C LYS A 546 18.96 -14.57 -13.58
N GLU A 547 20.01 -13.82 -13.86
CA GLU A 547 21.30 -14.37 -14.28
C GLU A 547 21.94 -15.25 -13.21
N LYS A 548 21.96 -14.79 -11.96
CA LYS A 548 22.49 -15.53 -10.81
C LYS A 548 21.81 -16.90 -10.63
N GLU A 549 20.52 -16.97 -10.90
CA GLU A 549 19.71 -18.17 -10.70
C GLU A 549 19.46 -18.95 -12.00
N ASN A 550 19.94 -18.47 -13.15
CA ASN A 550 19.60 -18.98 -14.49
C ASN A 550 18.07 -19.12 -14.67
N PHE A 551 17.34 -18.08 -14.25
CA PHE A 551 15.88 -18.08 -14.12
C PHE A 551 15.21 -17.42 -15.33
N LYS A 552 14.11 -18.03 -15.79
CA LYS A 552 13.20 -17.45 -16.79
C LYS A 552 11.78 -17.55 -16.28
N ILE A 553 11.00 -16.51 -16.45
CA ILE A 553 9.56 -16.54 -16.26
C ILE A 553 8.97 -17.46 -17.33
N ARG A 554 8.19 -18.44 -16.90
CA ARG A 554 7.46 -19.34 -17.81
C ARG A 554 5.97 -19.17 -17.62
N GLN A 555 5.26 -19.17 -18.73
CA GLN A 555 3.80 -19.22 -18.75
C GLN A 555 3.31 -20.66 -18.92
N PRO A 556 2.08 -20.99 -18.48
CA PRO A 556 1.51 -22.30 -18.74
C PRO A 556 1.51 -22.62 -20.25
N GLY A 557 2.06 -23.79 -20.59
CA GLY A 557 2.17 -24.24 -21.98
C GLY A 557 3.50 -23.90 -22.69
N GLU A 558 4.44 -23.23 -21.99
CA GLU A 558 5.80 -22.96 -22.48
C GLU A 558 6.85 -23.96 -21.97
#